data_9cffb1230d3df472acfcaea1f0ba9fc1
#
_entry.id   9cffb1230d3df472acfcaea1f0ba9fc1
#
_cell.length_a   1.000
_cell.length_b   1.000
_cell.length_c   1.000
_cell.angle_alpha   90.00
_cell.angle_beta   90.00
_cell.angle_gamma   90.00
#
_symmetry.space_group_name_H-M   'P 1'
#
loop_
_entity.id
_entity.type
_entity.pdbx_description
1 polymer ?
#
loop_
_entity_poly.entity_id
_entity_poly.type
_entity_poly.pdbx_seq_one_letter_code
_entity_poly.pdbx_strand_id
1 'polypeptide(L)'
;MSLSAYTNVEEKKLANIKSAKKRVITNQKRAERNKAIRSKTKTAVKKVYAAIEAGDKAQALEALRLATVELDKAETKGVYHKNMTARKVSRLAKAVNKMA
;
A
#
# COMPACT_ATOMS: atom_id res chain seq x y z
N MET A 1 38.73 17.23 31.00
CA MET A 1 37.80 16.37 30.34
C MET A 1 38.42 15.61 29.23
N SER A 2 38.10 14.41 29.14
CA SER A 2 38.88 13.47 28.37
C SER A 2 38.62 13.58 26.86
N LEU A 3 39.67 13.31 26.11
CA LEU A 3 39.61 13.14 24.67
C LEU A 3 38.63 12.04 24.30
N SER A 4 38.44 11.04 25.15
CA SER A 4 37.51 9.94 24.89
C SER A 4 36.06 10.39 24.81
N ALA A 5 35.64 11.36 25.61
CA ALA A 5 34.29 11.92 25.51
C ALA A 5 34.04 12.66 24.18
N TYR A 6 35.06 13.38 23.74
CA TYR A 6 35.02 14.07 22.44
C TYR A 6 34.95 13.06 21.28
N THR A 7 35.78 12.02 21.34
CA THR A 7 35.79 10.95 20.34
C THR A 7 34.45 10.23 20.26
N ASN A 8 33.81 9.96 21.40
CA ASN A 8 32.48 9.33 21.44
C ASN A 8 31.42 10.17 20.77
N VAL A 9 31.48 11.49 20.89
CA VAL A 9 30.53 12.38 20.21
C VAL A 9 30.71 12.30 18.69
N GLU A 10 31.94 12.27 18.21
CA GLU A 10 32.22 12.12 16.77
C GLU A 10 31.77 10.77 16.24
N GLU A 11 32.05 9.68 16.95
CA GLU A 11 31.62 8.33 16.58
C GLU A 11 30.10 8.23 16.50
N LYS A 12 29.37 8.79 17.46
CA LYS A 12 27.91 8.85 17.44
C LYS A 12 27.41 9.65 16.24
N LYS A 13 28.06 10.75 15.91
CA LYS A 13 27.71 11.59 14.77
C LYS A 13 27.86 10.82 13.45
N LEU A 14 28.98 10.12 13.27
CA LEU A 14 29.22 9.27 12.11
C LEU A 14 28.22 8.12 12.00
N ALA A 15 27.92 7.45 13.12
CA ALA A 15 26.94 6.39 13.16
C ALA A 15 25.54 6.89 12.78
N ASN A 16 25.16 8.08 13.23
CA ASN A 16 23.88 8.70 12.89
C ASN A 16 23.78 9.05 11.41
N ILE A 17 24.86 9.54 10.80
CA ILE A 17 24.91 9.85 9.37
C ILE A 17 24.71 8.57 8.54
N LYS A 18 25.41 7.49 8.85
CA LYS A 18 25.28 6.20 8.19
C LYS A 18 23.86 5.64 8.35
N SER A 19 23.30 5.71 9.54
CA SER A 19 21.94 5.28 9.83
C SER A 19 20.91 6.10 9.06
N ALA A 20 21.09 7.42 8.96
CA ALA A 20 20.23 8.29 8.19
C ALA A 20 20.25 7.95 6.70
N LYS A 21 21.43 7.72 6.11
CA LYS A 21 21.56 7.30 4.71
C LYS A 21 20.85 5.98 4.46
N LYS A 22 21.01 4.99 5.34
CA LYS A 22 20.34 3.70 5.26
C LYS A 22 18.82 3.85 5.33
N ARG A 23 18.31 4.72 6.22
CA ARG A 23 16.88 5.01 6.33
C ARG A 23 16.32 5.62 5.05
N VAL A 24 17.04 6.54 4.42
CA VAL A 24 16.63 7.17 3.16
C VAL A 24 16.48 6.12 2.07
N ILE A 25 17.47 5.25 1.89
CA ILE A 25 17.42 4.17 0.90
C ILE A 25 16.26 3.21 1.19
N THR A 26 16.07 2.81 2.44
CA THR A 26 14.97 1.93 2.85
C THR A 26 13.61 2.58 2.60
N ASN A 27 13.47 3.88 2.92
CA ASN A 27 12.23 4.62 2.70
C ASN A 27 11.92 4.77 1.22
N GLN A 28 12.92 4.98 0.37
CA GLN A 28 12.73 5.03 -1.08
C GLN A 28 12.23 3.70 -1.63
N LYS A 29 12.83 2.59 -1.22
CA LYS A 29 12.40 1.25 -1.61
C LYS A 29 10.96 0.96 -1.17
N ARG A 30 10.61 1.33 0.06
CA ARG A 30 9.23 1.20 0.58
C ARG A 30 8.25 2.04 -0.20
N ALA A 31 8.62 3.29 -0.52
CA ALA A 31 7.78 4.20 -1.29
C ALA A 31 7.50 3.65 -2.69
N GLU A 32 8.51 3.14 -3.37
CA GLU A 32 8.37 2.50 -4.68
C GLU A 32 7.47 1.27 -4.63
N ARG A 33 7.68 0.39 -3.64
CA ARG A 33 6.84 -0.78 -3.43
C ARG A 33 5.40 -0.39 -3.13
N ASN A 34 5.19 0.58 -2.26
CA ASN A 34 3.86 1.06 -1.90
C ASN A 34 3.14 1.67 -3.10
N LYS A 35 3.86 2.43 -3.92
CA LYS A 35 3.33 2.99 -5.17
C LYS A 35 2.88 1.89 -6.13
N ALA A 36 3.70 0.84 -6.30
CA ALA A 36 3.35 -0.29 -7.15
C ALA A 36 2.11 -1.03 -6.64
N ILE A 37 2.01 -1.25 -5.33
CA ILE A 37 0.85 -1.89 -4.70
C ILE A 37 -0.41 -1.05 -4.88
N ARG A 38 -0.32 0.27 -4.67
CA ARG A 38 -1.45 1.20 -4.88
C ARG A 38 -1.91 1.20 -6.34
N SER A 39 -0.97 1.17 -7.29
CA SER A 39 -1.29 1.09 -8.72
C SER A 39 -2.05 -0.18 -9.06
N LYS A 40 -1.60 -1.33 -8.57
CA LYS A 40 -2.29 -2.62 -8.76
C LYS A 40 -3.70 -2.58 -8.20
N THR A 41 -3.86 -2.05 -6.99
CA THR A 41 -5.15 -1.92 -6.32
C THR A 41 -6.09 -1.02 -7.10
N LYS A 42 -5.62 0.13 -7.55
CA LYS A 42 -6.42 1.04 -8.37
C LYS A 42 -6.85 0.40 -9.69
N THR A 43 -5.95 -0.35 -10.33
CA THR A 43 -6.26 -1.06 -11.58
C THR A 43 -7.34 -2.11 -11.35
N ALA A 44 -7.24 -2.88 -10.26
CA ALA A 44 -8.25 -3.88 -9.90
C ALA A 44 -9.63 -3.23 -9.66
N VAL A 45 -9.67 -2.11 -8.93
CA VAL A 45 -10.90 -1.35 -8.69
C VAL A 45 -11.50 -0.82 -10.00
N LYS A 46 -10.68 -0.29 -10.89
CA LYS A 46 -11.12 0.18 -12.21
C LYS A 46 -11.74 -0.94 -13.03
N LYS A 47 -11.19 -2.14 -12.98
CA LYS A 47 -11.74 -3.31 -13.67
C LYS A 47 -13.13 -3.67 -13.15
N VAL A 48 -13.38 -3.56 -11.85
CA VAL A 48 -14.70 -3.76 -11.26
C VAL A 48 -15.70 -2.76 -11.84
N TYR A 49 -15.36 -1.47 -11.83
CA TYR A 49 -16.24 -0.43 -12.37
C TYR A 49 -16.46 -0.56 -13.88
N ALA A 50 -15.44 -0.94 -14.64
CA ALA A 50 -15.56 -1.19 -16.06
C ALA A 50 -16.53 -2.34 -16.34
N ALA A 51 -16.48 -3.41 -15.57
CA ALA A 51 -17.42 -4.53 -15.70
C ALA A 51 -18.85 -4.12 -15.31
N ILE A 52 -19.01 -3.25 -14.31
CA ILE A 52 -20.31 -2.70 -13.92
C ILE A 52 -20.90 -1.85 -15.07
N GLU A 53 -20.11 -0.99 -15.66
CA GLU A 53 -20.53 -0.17 -16.80
C GLU A 53 -20.88 -1.01 -18.02
N ALA A 54 -20.14 -2.10 -18.24
CA ALA A 54 -20.43 -3.04 -19.32
C ALA A 54 -21.70 -3.86 -19.08
N GLY A 55 -22.22 -3.85 -17.84
CA GLY A 55 -23.42 -4.59 -17.47
C GLY A 55 -23.21 -6.09 -17.30
N ASP A 56 -21.97 -6.55 -17.23
CA ASP A 56 -21.64 -7.97 -17.06
C ASP A 56 -21.42 -8.28 -15.57
N LYS A 57 -22.48 -8.79 -14.94
CA LYS A 57 -22.47 -9.13 -13.51
C LYS A 57 -21.48 -10.24 -13.19
N ALA A 58 -21.33 -11.24 -14.05
CA ALA A 58 -20.38 -12.34 -13.84
C ALA A 58 -18.93 -11.81 -13.80
N GLN A 59 -18.55 -10.97 -14.76
CA GLN A 59 -17.23 -10.32 -14.76
C GLN A 59 -17.07 -9.38 -13.59
N ALA A 60 -18.11 -8.66 -13.21
CA ALA A 60 -18.08 -7.75 -12.07
C ALA A 60 -17.81 -8.52 -10.76
N LEU A 61 -18.45 -9.66 -10.57
CA LEU A 61 -18.22 -10.52 -9.39
C LEU A 61 -16.79 -11.07 -9.35
N GLU A 62 -16.29 -11.53 -10.48
CA GLU A 62 -14.90 -12.00 -10.58
C GLU A 62 -13.90 -10.88 -10.33
N ALA A 63 -14.10 -9.72 -10.96
CA ALA A 63 -13.28 -8.55 -10.74
C ALA A 63 -13.33 -8.08 -9.28
N LEU A 64 -14.49 -8.13 -8.65
CA LEU A 64 -14.67 -7.83 -7.22
C LEU A 64 -13.82 -8.76 -6.34
N ARG A 65 -13.84 -10.06 -6.63
CA ARG A 65 -13.04 -11.03 -5.90
C ARG A 65 -11.54 -10.72 -6.01
N LEU A 66 -11.06 -10.45 -7.22
CA LEU A 66 -9.67 -10.10 -7.46
C LEU A 66 -9.29 -8.78 -6.78
N ALA A 67 -10.16 -7.78 -6.84
CA ALA A 67 -9.95 -6.50 -6.17
C ALA A 67 -9.88 -6.66 -4.65
N THR A 68 -10.74 -7.49 -4.06
CA THR A 68 -10.72 -7.80 -2.63
C THR A 68 -9.39 -8.43 -2.23
N VAL A 69 -8.88 -9.39 -3.01
CA VAL A 69 -7.58 -10.02 -2.76
C VAL A 69 -6.46 -8.99 -2.80
N GLU A 70 -6.44 -8.10 -3.79
CA GLU A 70 -5.42 -7.06 -3.90
C GLU A 70 -5.49 -6.06 -2.73
N LEU A 71 -6.69 -5.69 -2.31
CA LEU A 71 -6.91 -4.81 -1.15
C LEU A 71 -6.43 -5.47 0.15
N ASP A 72 -6.73 -6.76 0.33
CA ASP A 72 -6.28 -7.51 1.50
C ASP A 72 -4.75 -7.63 1.54
N LYS A 73 -4.12 -7.86 0.40
CA LYS A 73 -2.66 -7.88 0.30
C LYS A 73 -2.06 -6.53 0.66
N ALA A 74 -2.65 -5.44 0.18
CA ALA A 74 -2.19 -4.08 0.49
C ALA A 74 -2.33 -3.77 1.98
N GLU A 75 -3.40 -4.22 2.62
CA GLU A 75 -3.60 -4.12 4.07
C GLU A 75 -2.52 -4.89 4.84
N THR A 76 -2.26 -6.14 4.47
CA THR A 76 -1.25 -6.99 5.09
C THR A 76 0.14 -6.37 5.00
N LYS A 77 0.45 -5.71 3.89
CA LYS A 77 1.73 -5.02 3.70
C LYS A 77 1.79 -3.64 4.35
N GLY A 78 0.70 -3.20 4.97
CA GLY A 78 0.64 -1.92 5.67
C GLY A 78 0.48 -0.70 4.77
N VAL A 79 0.17 -0.88 3.49
CA VAL A 79 -0.06 0.22 2.54
C VAL A 79 -1.40 0.90 2.82
N TYR A 80 -2.43 0.12 3.12
CA TYR A 80 -3.75 0.61 3.48
C TYR A 80 -4.12 0.21 4.90
N HIS A 81 -4.79 1.12 5.59
CA HIS A 81 -5.35 0.84 6.90
C HIS A 81 -6.56 -0.09 6.78
N LYS A 82 -6.77 -0.95 7.79
CA LYS A 82 -7.87 -1.91 7.87
C LYS A 82 -9.24 -1.26 7.57
N ASN A 83 -9.52 -0.11 8.17
CA ASN A 83 -10.79 0.60 7.98
C ASN A 83 -10.97 1.07 6.53
N MET A 84 -9.91 1.54 5.90
CA MET A 84 -9.93 1.99 4.51
C MET A 84 -10.21 0.82 3.56
N THR A 85 -9.56 -0.33 3.79
CA THR A 85 -9.77 -1.54 3.00
C THR A 85 -11.21 -2.01 3.13
N ALA A 86 -11.74 -2.08 4.34
CA ALA A 86 -13.12 -2.48 4.59
C ALA A 86 -14.14 -1.58 3.87
N ARG A 87 -13.91 -0.27 3.89
CA ARG A 87 -14.78 0.69 3.19
C ARG A 87 -14.75 0.50 1.68
N LYS A 88 -13.56 0.31 1.11
CA LYS A 88 -13.40 0.09 -0.33
C LYS A 88 -14.09 -1.19 -0.78
N VAL A 89 -13.89 -2.29 -0.07
CA VAL A 89 -14.53 -3.57 -0.36
C VAL A 89 -16.05 -3.44 -0.24
N SER A 90 -16.54 -2.80 0.80
CA SER A 90 -17.98 -2.58 1.00
C SER A 90 -18.60 -1.78 -0.13
N ARG A 91 -17.96 -0.69 -0.57
CA ARG A 91 -18.45 0.13 -1.69
C ARG A 91 -18.50 -0.65 -3.00
N LEU A 92 -17.45 -1.42 -3.28
CA LEU A 92 -17.40 -2.25 -4.48
C LEU A 92 -18.46 -3.33 -4.45
N ALA A 93 -18.63 -4.01 -3.33
CA ALA A 93 -19.65 -5.04 -3.16
C ALA A 93 -21.06 -4.48 -3.37
N LYS A 94 -21.34 -3.31 -2.80
CA LYS A 94 -22.63 -2.62 -3.00
C LYS A 94 -22.87 -2.26 -4.46
N ALA A 95 -21.84 -1.75 -5.13
CA ALA A 95 -21.94 -1.38 -6.54
C ALA A 95 -22.25 -2.58 -7.42
N VAL A 96 -21.61 -3.72 -7.16
CA VAL A 96 -21.86 -4.97 -7.90
C VAL A 96 -23.24 -5.53 -7.57
N ASN A 97 -23.67 -5.49 -6.32
CA ASN A 97 -24.98 -5.99 -5.89
C ASN A 97 -26.15 -5.17 -6.45
N LYS A 98 -25.92 -3.91 -6.79
CA LYS A 98 -26.92 -3.07 -7.45
C LYS A 98 -27.16 -3.44 -8.90
N MET A 99 -26.28 -4.22 -9.49
CA MET A 99 -26.47 -4.70 -10.86
C MET A 99 -27.63 -5.68 -10.90
N ALA A 100 -28.46 -5.50 -11.88
CA ALA A 100 -29.60 -6.39 -12.11
C ALA A 100 -29.16 -7.76 -12.63
#